data_542c06533b16a09192a26f56c1abd177
#
_entry.id   542c06533b16a09192a26f56c1abd177
#
_cell.length_a   1.000
_cell.length_b   1.000
_cell.length_c   1.000
_cell.angle_alpha   90.00
_cell.angle_beta   90.00
_cell.angle_gamma   90.00
#
_symmetry.space_group_name_H-M   'P 1'
#
loop_
_entity.id
_entity.type
_entity.pdbx_description
1 polymer ?
#
loop_
_entity_poly.entity_id
_entity_poly.type
_entity_poly.pdbx_seq_one_letter_code
_entity_poly.pdbx_strand_id
1 'polypeptide(L)'
;VLLETGFDYENGVAVQTRTARQTVEIQDGKIVALRENKLHPDATLPHYDAGGKLMLPTTRDMHIHLDKTFYGGPWRSLNRPAGTTIQDMIKLEQKMLPELQPYTQERAEKLIDLLQSKGTTIARSHCNIEPVSGLKNLQNLQAVLARRQAGFECEIVAFPQHGLLLSKSEPLMREAMQAGAHYVGGLDPTSVDGAMEKSLDTMFQIALDYDKGVDIHLHETSPAGMAAVN
;
A
#
# COMPACT_ATOMS: atom_id res chain seq x y z
N VAL A 1 -5.45 -14.28 -25.84
CA VAL A 1 -5.73 -14.31 -24.39
C VAL A 1 -7.13 -14.83 -24.11
N LEU A 2 -7.39 -15.29 -22.88
CA LEU A 2 -8.74 -15.42 -22.34
C LEU A 2 -9.06 -14.14 -21.56
N LEU A 3 -10.25 -13.59 -21.75
CA LEU A 3 -10.78 -12.48 -20.94
C LEU A 3 -12.03 -12.94 -20.22
N GLU A 4 -12.22 -12.43 -19.01
CA GLU A 4 -13.48 -12.55 -18.28
C GLU A 4 -14.59 -11.81 -19.03
N THR A 5 -15.75 -12.44 -19.15
CA THR A 5 -16.94 -11.88 -19.82
C THR A 5 -18.16 -11.82 -18.90
N GLY A 6 -18.02 -12.25 -17.65
CA GLY A 6 -19.06 -12.20 -16.63
C GLY A 6 -19.03 -13.40 -15.70
N PHE A 7 -20.04 -13.49 -14.85
CA PHE A 7 -20.19 -14.53 -13.83
C PHE A 7 -21.57 -15.19 -13.91
N ASP A 8 -21.62 -16.45 -13.51
CA ASP A 8 -22.87 -17.12 -13.22
C ASP A 8 -23.08 -17.11 -11.70
N TYR A 9 -24.31 -16.88 -11.27
CA TYR A 9 -24.66 -16.72 -9.87
C TYR A 9 -25.68 -17.75 -9.43
N GLU A 10 -25.48 -18.31 -8.23
CA GLU A 10 -26.47 -19.09 -7.50
C GLU A 10 -26.69 -18.46 -6.13
N ASN A 11 -27.94 -18.14 -5.79
CA ASN A 11 -28.31 -17.49 -4.52
C ASN A 11 -27.49 -16.22 -4.21
N GLY A 12 -27.15 -15.42 -5.24
CA GLY A 12 -26.35 -14.21 -5.08
C GLY A 12 -24.82 -14.42 -4.94
N VAL A 13 -24.36 -15.66 -5.01
CA VAL A 13 -22.94 -16.02 -4.96
C VAL A 13 -22.45 -16.36 -6.37
N ALA A 14 -21.33 -15.78 -6.80
CA ALA A 14 -20.70 -16.15 -8.06
C ALA A 14 -20.14 -17.58 -7.95
N VAL A 15 -20.65 -18.48 -8.81
CA VAL A 15 -20.27 -19.90 -8.81
C VAL A 15 -19.39 -20.26 -10.00
N GLN A 16 -19.42 -19.46 -11.07
CA GLN A 16 -18.59 -19.68 -12.25
C GLN A 16 -18.22 -18.36 -12.92
N THR A 17 -16.97 -18.24 -13.37
CA THR A 17 -16.49 -17.15 -14.23
C THR A 17 -16.61 -17.58 -15.70
N ARG A 18 -17.31 -16.79 -16.50
CA ARG A 18 -17.35 -16.97 -17.94
C ARG A 18 -16.16 -16.30 -18.59
N THR A 19 -15.54 -16.98 -19.55
CA THR A 19 -14.40 -16.43 -20.29
C THR A 19 -14.58 -16.60 -21.80
N ALA A 20 -13.99 -15.70 -22.57
CA ALA A 20 -13.92 -15.82 -24.03
C ALA A 20 -12.48 -15.57 -24.53
N ARG A 21 -12.11 -16.24 -25.63
CA ARG A 21 -10.86 -15.96 -26.33
C ARG A 21 -10.98 -14.65 -27.08
N GLN A 22 -10.01 -13.75 -26.85
CA GLN A 22 -9.98 -12.43 -27.46
C GLN A 22 -8.56 -12.10 -27.97
N THR A 23 -8.51 -11.30 -29.03
CA THR A 23 -7.32 -10.56 -29.41
C THR A 23 -7.39 -9.17 -28.81
N VAL A 24 -6.37 -8.77 -28.07
CA VAL A 24 -6.25 -7.44 -27.44
C VAL A 24 -5.32 -6.60 -28.30
N GLU A 25 -5.81 -5.49 -28.82
CA GLU A 25 -5.00 -4.51 -29.57
C GLU A 25 -4.54 -3.42 -28.61
N ILE A 26 -3.23 -3.19 -28.59
CA ILE A 26 -2.60 -2.19 -27.70
C ILE A 26 -1.87 -1.17 -28.56
N GLN A 27 -2.13 0.11 -28.31
CA GLN A 27 -1.44 1.23 -28.93
C GLN A 27 -1.05 2.24 -27.84
N ASP A 28 0.19 2.68 -27.84
CA ASP A 28 0.71 3.68 -26.86
C ASP A 28 0.44 3.27 -25.41
N GLY A 29 0.59 1.97 -25.09
CA GLY A 29 0.37 1.42 -23.75
C GLY A 29 -1.09 1.31 -23.32
N LYS A 30 -2.05 1.55 -24.23
CA LYS A 30 -3.50 1.48 -23.94
C LYS A 30 -4.17 0.41 -24.77
N ILE A 31 -5.14 -0.30 -24.19
CA ILE A 31 -6.03 -1.19 -24.93
C ILE A 31 -6.96 -0.32 -25.79
N VAL A 32 -6.84 -0.47 -27.11
CA VAL A 32 -7.66 0.29 -28.07
C VAL A 32 -8.79 -0.56 -28.68
N ALA A 33 -8.66 -1.87 -28.69
CA ALA A 33 -9.73 -2.78 -29.13
C ALA A 33 -9.63 -4.16 -28.50
N LEU A 34 -10.79 -4.78 -28.32
CA LEU A 34 -10.97 -6.20 -28.05
C LEU A 34 -11.71 -6.81 -29.25
N ARG A 35 -11.14 -7.84 -29.84
CA ARG A 35 -11.75 -8.52 -31.00
C ARG A 35 -11.90 -9.99 -30.70
N GLU A 36 -12.93 -10.57 -31.24
CA GLU A 36 -13.04 -12.03 -31.26
C GLU A 36 -11.75 -12.64 -31.83
N ASN A 37 -11.39 -13.81 -31.29
CA ASN A 37 -10.13 -14.46 -31.65
C ASN A 37 -9.98 -14.61 -33.18
N LYS A 38 -9.11 -13.81 -33.78
CA LYS A 38 -8.67 -13.95 -35.15
C LYS A 38 -7.47 -14.89 -35.17
N LEU A 39 -7.60 -15.99 -35.88
CA LEU A 39 -6.54 -16.98 -36.08
C LEU A 39 -5.32 -16.41 -36.84
N HIS A 40 -5.48 -15.29 -37.53
CA HIS A 40 -4.42 -14.60 -38.28
C HIS A 40 -4.36 -13.12 -37.87
N PRO A 41 -3.53 -12.77 -36.86
CA PRO A 41 -3.23 -11.38 -36.57
C PRO A 41 -2.53 -10.74 -37.78
N ASP A 42 -2.66 -9.42 -37.91
CA ASP A 42 -1.93 -8.68 -38.94
C ASP A 42 -0.43 -8.92 -38.76
N ALA A 43 0.19 -9.60 -39.75
CA ALA A 43 1.60 -9.98 -39.69
C ALA A 43 2.57 -8.78 -39.69
N THR A 44 2.07 -7.59 -39.97
CA THR A 44 2.87 -6.35 -39.95
C THR A 44 3.01 -5.76 -38.56
N LEU A 45 2.19 -6.18 -37.58
CA LEU A 45 2.22 -5.68 -36.20
C LEU A 45 2.95 -6.67 -35.29
N PRO A 46 3.73 -6.16 -34.32
CA PRO A 46 4.26 -7.01 -33.26
C PRO A 46 3.12 -7.73 -32.54
N HIS A 47 3.24 -9.03 -32.33
CA HIS A 47 2.23 -9.81 -31.62
C HIS A 47 2.85 -10.74 -30.59
N TYR A 48 2.10 -11.00 -29.52
CA TYR A 48 2.43 -11.94 -28.47
C TYR A 48 1.32 -12.97 -28.33
N ASP A 49 1.65 -14.24 -28.52
CA ASP A 49 0.71 -15.34 -28.24
C ASP A 49 0.77 -15.69 -26.74
N ALA A 50 -0.30 -15.39 -26.05
CA ALA A 50 -0.44 -15.71 -24.64
C ALA A 50 -0.76 -17.20 -24.38
N GLY A 51 -0.85 -18.05 -25.41
CA GLY A 51 -1.09 -19.48 -25.25
C GLY A 51 -2.40 -19.82 -24.55
N GLY A 52 -3.43 -18.99 -24.70
CA GLY A 52 -4.73 -19.18 -24.02
C GLY A 52 -4.71 -18.86 -22.53
N LYS A 53 -3.70 -18.15 -22.03
CA LYS A 53 -3.68 -17.68 -20.64
C LYS A 53 -4.74 -16.63 -20.38
N LEU A 54 -5.27 -16.61 -19.14
CA LEU A 54 -6.20 -15.60 -18.68
C LEU A 54 -5.44 -14.29 -18.48
N MET A 55 -5.94 -13.22 -19.07
CA MET A 55 -5.47 -11.86 -18.84
C MET A 55 -6.37 -11.21 -17.79
N LEU A 56 -5.76 -10.75 -16.73
CA LEU A 56 -6.42 -10.04 -15.62
C LEU A 56 -5.83 -8.63 -15.49
N PRO A 57 -6.56 -7.68 -14.90
CA PRO A 57 -5.96 -6.47 -14.41
C PRO A 57 -4.82 -6.80 -13.43
N THR A 58 -3.83 -5.91 -13.32
CA THR A 58 -2.79 -6.05 -12.31
C THR A 58 -3.40 -6.06 -10.92
N THR A 59 -2.81 -6.83 -10.01
CA THR A 59 -3.24 -6.80 -8.61
C THR A 59 -2.79 -5.49 -7.95
N ARG A 60 -3.54 -5.09 -6.93
CA ARG A 60 -3.25 -3.90 -6.11
C ARG A 60 -3.00 -4.35 -4.68
N ASP A 61 -1.89 -3.93 -4.09
CA ASP A 61 -1.61 -4.11 -2.68
C ASP A 61 -1.91 -2.80 -1.94
N MET A 62 -3.09 -2.72 -1.35
CA MET A 62 -3.57 -1.49 -0.72
C MET A 62 -3.14 -1.35 0.74
N HIS A 63 -2.27 -2.25 1.26
CA HIS A 63 -1.75 -2.16 2.61
C HIS A 63 -0.37 -2.81 2.73
N ILE A 64 0.68 -2.03 2.57
CA ILE A 64 2.06 -2.49 2.69
C ILE A 64 2.92 -1.43 3.42
N HIS A 65 4.07 -1.86 3.96
CA HIS A 65 5.10 -0.99 4.53
C HIS A 65 6.40 -1.18 3.76
N LEU A 66 6.64 -0.36 2.74
CA LEU A 66 7.86 -0.41 1.93
C LEU A 66 9.06 0.23 2.64
N ASP A 67 8.81 1.19 3.53
CA ASP A 67 9.80 2.05 4.17
C ASP A 67 10.64 1.36 5.26
N LYS A 68 10.14 0.27 5.86
CA LYS A 68 10.76 -0.38 7.03
C LYS A 68 10.82 -1.90 6.93
N THR A 69 10.71 -2.45 5.73
CA THR A 69 10.71 -3.89 5.51
C THR A 69 12.05 -4.55 5.85
N PHE A 70 11.99 -5.79 6.35
CA PHE A 70 13.17 -6.67 6.49
C PHE A 70 13.48 -7.44 5.21
N TYR A 71 12.55 -7.46 4.26
CA TYR A 71 12.71 -8.21 3.02
C TYR A 71 13.98 -7.79 2.26
N GLY A 72 14.68 -8.76 1.72
CA GLY A 72 15.93 -8.54 1.00
C GLY A 72 17.18 -8.38 1.86
N GLY A 73 17.03 -8.39 3.18
CA GLY A 73 18.12 -8.45 4.15
C GLY A 73 18.27 -9.85 4.79
N PRO A 74 19.18 -10.03 5.76
CA PRO A 74 19.27 -11.24 6.55
C PRO A 74 17.92 -11.53 7.23
N TRP A 75 17.56 -12.83 7.28
CA TRP A 75 16.35 -13.23 7.96
C TRP A 75 16.41 -12.84 9.45
N ARG A 76 15.34 -12.22 9.94
CA ARG A 76 15.19 -11.83 11.35
C ARG A 76 13.83 -12.31 11.86
N SER A 77 13.82 -12.96 13.00
CA SER A 77 12.59 -13.20 13.77
C SER A 77 12.51 -12.19 14.90
N LEU A 78 11.37 -11.51 14.99
CA LEU A 78 11.08 -10.72 16.19
C LEU A 78 10.58 -11.67 17.28
N ASN A 79 11.34 -11.78 18.36
CA ASN A 79 10.85 -12.49 19.53
C ASN A 79 9.74 -11.65 20.19
N ARG A 80 8.53 -12.21 20.19
CA ARG A 80 7.36 -11.60 20.84
C ARG A 80 6.90 -12.50 21.98
N PRO A 81 7.37 -12.28 23.21
CA PRO A 81 6.87 -13.01 24.37
C PRO A 81 5.34 -12.87 24.50
N ALA A 82 4.70 -13.87 25.08
CA ALA A 82 3.27 -13.78 25.40
C ALA A 82 3.01 -12.54 26.27
N GLY A 83 1.95 -11.80 25.95
CA GLY A 83 1.61 -10.57 26.65
C GLY A 83 2.31 -9.28 26.12
N THR A 84 3.10 -9.39 25.02
CA THR A 84 3.66 -8.21 24.35
C THR A 84 2.54 -7.27 23.91
N THR A 85 2.60 -6.01 24.35
CA THR A 85 1.63 -4.96 24.01
C THR A 85 2.04 -4.20 22.77
N ILE A 86 1.12 -3.39 22.21
CA ILE A 86 1.43 -2.49 21.09
C ILE A 86 2.50 -1.45 21.50
N GLN A 87 2.47 -0.96 22.73
CA GLN A 87 3.47 -0.03 23.25
C GLN A 87 4.87 -0.67 23.31
N ASP A 88 4.97 -1.96 23.61
CA ASP A 88 6.25 -2.67 23.58
C ASP A 88 6.77 -2.83 22.14
N MET A 89 5.87 -3.03 21.19
CA MET A 89 6.22 -3.07 19.77
C MET A 89 6.68 -1.71 19.26
N ILE A 90 6.02 -0.63 19.64
CA ILE A 90 6.44 0.75 19.33
C ILE A 90 7.86 0.99 19.87
N LYS A 91 8.12 0.67 21.16
CA LYS A 91 9.47 0.82 21.75
C LYS A 91 10.54 -0.01 21.05
N LEU A 92 10.19 -1.22 20.62
CA LEU A 92 11.11 -2.07 19.87
C LEU A 92 11.41 -1.44 18.51
N GLU A 93 10.39 -0.96 17.80
CA GLU A 93 10.54 -0.32 16.50
C GLU A 93 11.39 0.95 16.58
N GLN A 94 11.18 1.80 17.60
CA GLN A 94 12.00 2.99 17.85
C GLN A 94 13.50 2.69 17.94
N LYS A 95 13.86 1.52 18.48
CA LYS A 95 15.27 1.08 18.56
C LYS A 95 15.77 0.54 17.22
N MET A 96 14.90 -0.07 16.43
CA MET A 96 15.29 -0.72 15.16
C MET A 96 15.32 0.26 13.98
N LEU A 97 14.50 1.27 13.95
CA LEU A 97 14.40 2.19 12.82
C LEU A 97 15.74 2.81 12.41
N PRO A 98 16.60 3.31 13.35
CA PRO A 98 17.91 3.83 12.96
C PRO A 98 18.82 2.81 12.28
N GLU A 99 18.71 1.53 12.66
CA GLU A 99 19.48 0.43 12.04
C GLU A 99 18.95 0.07 10.65
N LEU A 100 17.65 0.26 10.41
CA LEU A 100 17.01 -0.07 9.14
C LEU A 100 17.20 1.02 8.09
N GLN A 101 17.25 2.28 8.51
CA GLN A 101 17.29 3.43 7.62
C GLN A 101 18.35 3.38 6.50
N PRO A 102 19.61 2.96 6.75
CA PRO A 102 20.60 2.86 5.69
C PRO A 102 20.23 1.89 4.56
N TYR A 103 19.36 0.94 4.83
CA TYR A 103 18.96 -0.13 3.89
C TYR A 103 17.55 0.07 3.33
N THR A 104 16.84 1.11 3.72
CA THR A 104 15.43 1.34 3.35
C THR A 104 15.24 1.31 1.84
N GLN A 105 16.04 2.06 1.08
CA GLN A 105 15.88 2.14 -0.38
C GLN A 105 16.12 0.79 -1.06
N GLU A 106 17.22 0.11 -0.73
CA GLU A 106 17.55 -1.20 -1.31
C GLU A 106 16.45 -2.23 -1.02
N ARG A 107 15.96 -2.27 0.21
CA ARG A 107 14.93 -3.22 0.62
C ARG A 107 13.56 -2.91 0.02
N ALA A 108 13.21 -1.64 -0.08
CA ALA A 108 12.00 -1.21 -0.76
C ALA A 108 12.01 -1.64 -2.24
N GLU A 109 13.13 -1.46 -2.95
CA GLU A 109 13.27 -1.92 -4.33
C GLU A 109 13.09 -3.44 -4.46
N LYS A 110 13.73 -4.23 -3.60
CA LYS A 110 13.60 -5.70 -3.60
C LYS A 110 12.15 -6.14 -3.32
N LEU A 111 11.45 -5.44 -2.42
CA LEU A 111 10.05 -5.75 -2.14
C LEU A 111 9.15 -5.37 -3.31
N ILE A 112 9.41 -4.26 -3.99
CA ILE A 112 8.72 -3.88 -5.23
C ILE A 112 8.97 -4.93 -6.33
N ASP A 113 10.20 -5.42 -6.49
CA ASP A 113 10.51 -6.50 -7.44
C ASP A 113 9.71 -7.77 -7.14
N LEU A 114 9.56 -8.12 -5.85
CA LEU A 114 8.71 -9.24 -5.44
C LEU A 114 7.25 -9.00 -5.81
N LEU A 115 6.70 -7.83 -5.50
CA LEU A 115 5.32 -7.46 -5.84
C LEU A 115 5.08 -7.56 -7.35
N GLN A 116 5.94 -6.94 -8.15
CA GLN A 116 5.86 -6.99 -9.62
C GLN A 116 5.99 -8.42 -10.16
N SER A 117 6.85 -9.25 -9.58
CA SER A 117 6.98 -10.67 -9.97
C SER A 117 5.72 -11.49 -9.73
N LYS A 118 4.79 -11.00 -8.91
CA LYS A 118 3.47 -11.59 -8.61
C LYS A 118 2.31 -10.87 -9.32
N GLY A 119 2.62 -9.89 -10.17
CA GLY A 119 1.62 -9.15 -10.94
C GLY A 119 1.03 -7.94 -10.22
N THR A 120 1.62 -7.49 -9.12
CA THR A 120 1.22 -6.26 -8.42
C THR A 120 2.01 -5.09 -8.94
N THR A 121 1.34 -4.07 -9.48
CA THR A 121 1.97 -2.87 -10.03
C THR A 121 1.47 -1.60 -9.37
N ILE A 122 0.49 -1.71 -8.48
CA ILE A 122 -0.10 -0.60 -7.72
C ILE A 122 -0.08 -0.97 -6.25
N ALA A 123 0.40 -0.07 -5.40
CA ALA A 123 0.42 -0.26 -3.96
C ALA A 123 -0.03 0.99 -3.20
N ARG A 124 -0.45 0.80 -1.95
CA ARG A 124 -0.56 1.88 -0.96
C ARG A 124 0.35 1.55 0.21
N SER A 125 1.42 2.34 0.36
CA SER A 125 2.42 2.11 1.40
C SER A 125 2.22 3.07 2.57
N HIS A 126 2.07 2.49 3.76
CA HIS A 126 2.08 3.23 5.02
C HIS A 126 3.53 3.51 5.38
N CYS A 127 3.91 4.79 5.41
CA CYS A 127 5.27 5.26 5.61
C CYS A 127 5.38 5.95 6.98
N ASN A 128 6.26 5.48 7.83
CA ASN A 128 6.44 6.02 9.17
C ASN A 128 6.80 7.50 9.17
N ILE A 129 6.00 8.29 9.88
CA ILE A 129 6.20 9.71 10.15
C ILE A 129 6.12 9.91 11.67
N GLU A 130 7.27 10.01 12.31
CA GLU A 130 7.37 10.06 13.77
C GLU A 130 8.75 10.65 14.20
N PRO A 131 8.92 11.08 15.48
CA PRO A 131 10.11 11.84 15.89
C PRO A 131 11.47 11.13 15.71
N VAL A 132 11.52 9.79 15.67
CA VAL A 132 12.78 9.04 15.52
C VAL A 132 13.33 9.15 14.11
N SER A 133 12.49 8.99 13.11
CA SER A 133 12.87 9.04 11.69
C SER A 133 12.57 10.38 11.01
N GLY A 134 11.69 11.21 11.60
CA GLY A 134 11.23 12.42 10.94
C GLY A 134 10.60 12.12 9.58
N LEU A 135 11.07 12.77 8.54
CA LEU A 135 10.64 12.53 7.14
C LEU A 135 11.60 11.62 6.34
N LYS A 136 12.63 11.03 6.96
CA LYS A 136 13.64 10.26 6.22
C LYS A 136 13.06 9.05 5.51
N ASN A 137 12.09 8.36 6.14
CA ASN A 137 11.42 7.22 5.52
C ASN A 137 10.64 7.64 4.28
N LEU A 138 9.91 8.76 4.35
CA LEU A 138 9.19 9.34 3.21
C LEU A 138 10.16 9.72 2.07
N GLN A 139 11.24 10.43 2.38
CA GLN A 139 12.24 10.83 1.39
C GLN A 139 12.89 9.62 0.72
N ASN A 140 13.24 8.59 1.48
CA ASN A 140 13.78 7.35 0.95
C ASN A 140 12.79 6.64 0.03
N LEU A 141 11.54 6.52 0.44
CA LEU A 141 10.49 5.88 -0.37
C LEU A 141 10.23 6.66 -1.66
N GLN A 142 10.12 7.98 -1.59
CA GLN A 142 9.95 8.84 -2.76
C GLN A 142 11.12 8.69 -3.76
N ALA A 143 12.35 8.60 -3.26
CA ALA A 143 13.52 8.39 -4.11
C ALA A 143 13.47 7.03 -4.84
N VAL A 144 12.98 5.98 -4.18
CA VAL A 144 12.76 4.66 -4.81
C VAL A 144 11.67 4.76 -5.87
N LEU A 145 10.53 5.32 -5.53
CA LEU A 145 9.38 5.42 -6.44
C LEU A 145 9.69 6.25 -7.68
N ALA A 146 10.49 7.31 -7.55
CA ALA A 146 10.94 8.11 -8.69
C ALA A 146 11.73 7.26 -9.72
N ARG A 147 12.47 6.23 -9.27
CA ARG A 147 13.19 5.31 -10.17
C ARG A 147 12.29 4.23 -10.79
N ARG A 148 11.11 4.01 -10.22
CA ARG A 148 10.18 2.91 -10.60
C ARG A 148 8.94 3.38 -11.36
N GLN A 149 8.82 4.67 -11.69
CA GLN A 149 7.63 5.29 -12.31
C GLN A 149 7.12 4.58 -13.57
N ALA A 150 7.99 3.94 -14.34
CA ALA A 150 7.61 3.29 -15.59
C ALA A 150 6.78 2.00 -15.41
N GLY A 151 6.67 1.46 -14.19
CA GLY A 151 5.99 0.16 -14.01
C GLY A 151 5.45 -0.11 -12.61
N PHE A 152 5.52 0.86 -11.71
CA PHE A 152 4.98 0.72 -10.37
C PHE A 152 4.43 2.06 -9.86
N GLU A 153 3.18 2.07 -9.47
CA GLU A 153 2.51 3.21 -8.86
C GLU A 153 2.34 2.97 -7.36
N CYS A 154 2.56 4.00 -6.54
CA CYS A 154 2.39 3.86 -5.12
C CYS A 154 1.80 5.14 -4.50
N GLU A 155 0.66 4.97 -3.83
CA GLU A 155 0.13 5.97 -2.91
C GLU A 155 0.87 5.85 -1.58
N ILE A 156 1.20 6.99 -0.96
CA ILE A 156 1.91 7.03 0.33
C ILE A 156 0.95 7.55 1.39
N VAL A 157 0.78 6.77 2.45
CA VAL A 157 0.09 7.20 3.67
C VAL A 157 1.16 7.69 4.65
N ALA A 158 1.09 8.93 5.08
CA ALA A 158 1.89 9.42 6.20
C ALA A 158 1.36 8.78 7.49
N PHE A 159 2.16 7.89 8.09
CA PHE A 159 1.69 7.00 9.14
C PHE A 159 2.37 7.28 10.48
N PRO A 160 1.64 7.83 11.48
CA PRO A 160 2.18 8.10 12.80
C PRO A 160 2.21 6.82 13.64
N GLN A 161 3.10 5.87 13.28
CA GLN A 161 3.22 4.53 13.90
C GLN A 161 3.34 4.57 15.43
N HIS A 162 3.88 5.64 15.99
CA HIS A 162 4.07 5.77 17.44
C HIS A 162 2.90 6.52 18.13
N GLY A 163 1.75 6.61 17.44
CA GLY A 163 0.59 7.42 17.85
C GLY A 163 0.72 8.87 17.43
N LEU A 164 -0.34 9.47 16.94
CA LEU A 164 -0.34 10.87 16.49
C LEU A 164 -0.15 11.83 17.66
N LEU A 165 -0.98 11.68 18.70
CA LEU A 165 -0.95 12.51 19.90
C LEU A 165 0.14 12.02 20.85
N LEU A 166 0.28 10.72 21.04
CA LEU A 166 1.25 10.13 21.96
C LEU A 166 2.68 10.56 21.62
N SER A 167 3.06 10.51 20.35
CA SER A 167 4.38 10.90 19.87
C SER A 167 4.50 12.38 19.49
N LYS A 168 3.40 13.15 19.57
CA LYS A 168 3.32 14.57 19.16
C LYS A 168 3.73 14.76 17.69
N SER A 169 3.32 13.85 16.82
CA SER A 169 3.73 13.83 15.40
C SER A 169 2.94 14.80 14.53
N GLU A 170 1.94 15.52 15.00
CA GLU A 170 1.12 16.42 14.18
C GLU A 170 1.95 17.36 13.29
N PRO A 171 2.99 18.09 13.77
CA PRO A 171 3.79 18.95 12.90
C PRO A 171 4.48 18.18 11.78
N LEU A 172 5.04 16.99 12.06
CA LEU A 172 5.68 16.13 11.08
C LEU A 172 4.68 15.57 10.06
N MET A 173 3.47 15.26 10.49
CA MET A 173 2.39 14.84 9.59
C MET A 173 2.03 15.94 8.59
N ARG A 174 1.93 17.20 9.04
CA ARG A 174 1.71 18.36 8.19
C ARG A 174 2.86 18.57 7.19
N GLU A 175 4.11 18.44 7.66
CA GLU A 175 5.29 18.48 6.78
C GLU A 175 5.27 17.34 5.75
N ALA A 176 4.84 16.13 6.12
CA ALA A 176 4.72 15.00 5.22
C ALA A 176 3.67 15.24 4.12
N MET A 177 2.54 15.90 4.45
CA MET A 177 1.54 16.30 3.46
C MET A 177 2.13 17.30 2.45
N GLN A 178 2.85 18.32 2.94
CA GLN A 178 3.54 19.30 2.08
C GLN A 178 4.62 18.63 1.22
N ALA A 179 5.29 17.61 1.75
CA ALA A 179 6.29 16.82 1.03
C ALA A 179 5.69 15.80 0.05
N GLY A 180 4.37 15.74 -0.11
CA GLY A 180 3.72 14.95 -1.16
C GLY A 180 3.19 13.59 -0.72
N ALA A 181 2.96 13.35 0.56
CA ALA A 181 2.16 12.20 0.99
C ALA A 181 0.71 12.33 0.49
N HIS A 182 0.06 11.20 0.22
CA HIS A 182 -1.25 11.15 -0.44
C HIS A 182 -2.41 11.06 0.55
N TYR A 183 -2.18 10.41 1.71
CA TYR A 183 -3.17 10.19 2.75
C TYR A 183 -2.61 10.51 4.13
N VAL A 184 -3.48 10.95 5.02
CA VAL A 184 -3.19 11.07 6.46
C VAL A 184 -3.47 9.72 7.11
N GLY A 185 -2.48 9.17 7.80
CA GLY A 185 -2.60 7.93 8.54
C GLY A 185 -2.96 8.14 10.00
N GLY A 186 -3.33 7.04 10.66
CA GLY A 186 -3.57 6.98 12.10
C GLY A 186 -3.35 5.57 12.62
N LEU A 187 -3.22 5.45 13.94
CA LEU A 187 -3.06 4.18 14.64
C LEU A 187 -3.84 4.19 15.94
N ASP A 188 -4.86 3.31 16.04
CA ASP A 188 -5.57 2.98 17.28
C ASP A 188 -5.81 4.21 18.20
N PRO A 189 -6.70 5.13 17.82
CA PRO A 189 -6.84 6.43 18.46
C PRO A 189 -7.24 6.34 19.95
N THR A 190 -7.88 5.24 20.36
CA THR A 190 -8.26 5.01 21.77
C THR A 190 -7.12 4.37 22.55
N SER A 191 -6.54 3.28 22.07
CA SER A 191 -5.59 2.46 22.85
C SER A 191 -4.15 2.97 22.75
N VAL A 192 -3.78 3.64 21.68
CA VAL A 192 -2.43 4.20 21.49
C VAL A 192 -2.40 5.68 21.90
N ASP A 193 -3.27 6.50 21.33
CA ASP A 193 -3.29 7.95 21.64
C ASP A 193 -4.00 8.28 22.96
N GLY A 194 -4.87 7.39 23.46
CA GLY A 194 -5.61 7.58 24.70
C GLY A 194 -6.69 8.65 24.66
N ALA A 195 -7.02 9.19 23.47
CA ALA A 195 -7.97 10.27 23.28
C ALA A 195 -8.58 10.20 21.88
N MET A 196 -9.53 9.27 21.69
CA MET A 196 -10.12 8.92 20.40
C MET A 196 -10.58 10.13 19.61
N GLU A 197 -11.53 10.91 20.15
CA GLU A 197 -12.09 12.07 19.45
C GLU A 197 -11.02 13.07 19.03
N LYS A 198 -10.13 13.44 19.95
CA LYS A 198 -9.07 14.40 19.65
C LYS A 198 -8.10 13.86 18.60
N SER A 199 -7.77 12.57 18.63
CA SER A 199 -6.89 11.95 17.63
C SER A 199 -7.54 11.97 16.26
N LEU A 200 -8.82 11.57 16.17
CA LEU A 200 -9.59 11.60 14.93
C LEU A 200 -9.76 13.03 14.40
N ASP A 201 -10.19 13.97 15.24
CA ASP A 201 -10.34 15.38 14.86
C ASP A 201 -9.03 15.94 14.30
N THR A 202 -7.89 15.62 14.93
CA THR A 202 -6.57 16.06 14.45
C THR A 202 -6.24 15.46 13.09
N MET A 203 -6.49 14.16 12.88
CA MET A 203 -6.27 13.50 11.58
C MET A 203 -7.14 14.11 10.49
N PHE A 204 -8.43 14.23 10.74
CA PHE A 204 -9.37 14.81 9.77
C PHE A 204 -9.07 16.30 9.50
N GLN A 205 -8.66 17.06 10.52
CA GLN A 205 -8.27 18.46 10.31
C GLN A 205 -7.05 18.57 9.40
N ILE A 206 -6.02 17.73 9.59
CA ILE A 206 -4.86 17.68 8.69
C ILE A 206 -5.33 17.31 7.27
N ALA A 207 -6.20 16.31 7.13
CA ALA A 207 -6.69 15.88 5.84
C ALA A 207 -7.45 16.99 5.10
N LEU A 208 -8.31 17.73 5.81
CA LEU A 208 -9.05 18.88 5.26
C LEU A 208 -8.10 20.03 4.86
N ASP A 209 -7.11 20.34 5.70
CA ASP A 209 -6.17 21.44 5.44
C ASP A 209 -5.33 21.23 4.17
N TYR A 210 -5.12 19.96 3.77
CA TYR A 210 -4.31 19.60 2.61
C TYR A 210 -5.10 18.94 1.46
N ASP A 211 -6.43 18.88 1.56
CA ASP A 211 -7.30 18.19 0.59
C ASP A 211 -6.86 16.74 0.33
N LYS A 212 -6.74 15.97 1.42
CA LYS A 212 -6.31 14.57 1.41
C LYS A 212 -7.34 13.65 2.04
N GLY A 213 -7.25 12.37 1.70
CA GLY A 213 -8.00 11.31 2.37
C GLY A 213 -7.33 10.86 3.67
N VAL A 214 -8.04 10.03 4.43
CA VAL A 214 -7.57 9.41 5.67
C VAL A 214 -7.54 7.90 5.51
N ASP A 215 -6.50 7.25 6.06
CA ASP A 215 -6.33 5.78 6.06
C ASP A 215 -5.75 5.35 7.41
N ILE A 216 -6.59 4.74 8.26
CA ILE A 216 -6.29 4.49 9.68
C ILE A 216 -6.07 2.99 9.91
N HIS A 217 -5.00 2.64 10.64
CA HIS A 217 -4.83 1.32 11.23
C HIS A 217 -5.68 1.22 12.49
N LEU A 218 -6.58 0.25 12.51
CA LEU A 218 -7.46 0.00 13.63
C LEU A 218 -7.38 -1.47 14.04
N HIS A 219 -6.69 -1.75 15.15
CA HIS A 219 -6.54 -3.09 15.73
C HIS A 219 -7.46 -3.30 16.95
N GLU A 220 -8.22 -2.28 17.32
CA GLU A 220 -9.12 -2.28 18.48
C GLU A 220 -10.32 -3.17 18.20
N THR A 221 -10.39 -4.34 18.84
CA THR A 221 -11.47 -5.33 18.69
C THR A 221 -12.62 -5.12 19.69
N SER A 222 -12.55 -4.09 20.52
CA SER A 222 -13.51 -3.75 21.56
C SER A 222 -14.63 -2.80 21.05
N PRO A 223 -15.65 -2.49 21.86
CA PRO A 223 -16.62 -1.43 21.55
C PRO A 223 -15.97 -0.07 21.24
N ALA A 224 -14.76 0.21 21.76
CA ALA A 224 -14.03 1.42 21.46
C ALA A 224 -13.60 1.50 19.99
N GLY A 225 -13.16 0.38 19.40
CA GLY A 225 -12.84 0.33 17.96
C GLY A 225 -14.07 0.55 17.09
N MET A 226 -15.23 0.01 17.50
CA MET A 226 -16.50 0.28 16.80
C MET A 226 -16.91 1.75 16.90
N ALA A 227 -16.66 2.41 18.04
CA ALA A 227 -16.94 3.83 18.20
C ALA A 227 -16.03 4.71 17.32
N ALA A 228 -14.80 4.29 17.09
CA ALA A 228 -13.87 5.01 16.21
C ALA A 228 -14.25 4.96 14.72
N VAL A 229 -15.11 4.02 14.31
CA VAL A 229 -15.58 3.85 12.92
C VAL A 229 -16.90 4.55 12.67
N ASN A 230 -17.70 4.76 13.73
CA ASN A 230 -19.03 5.38 13.66
C ASN A 230 -18.96 6.90 13.87
#